data_4931460fcafbcddc27501a4917423e86
#
_entry.id   4931460fcafbcddc27501a4917423e86
#
_cell.length_a   1.000
_cell.length_b   1.000
_cell.length_c   1.000
_cell.angle_alpha   90.00
_cell.angle_beta   90.00
_cell.angle_gamma   90.00
#
_symmetry.space_group_name_H-M   'P 1'
#
loop_
_entity.id
_entity.type
_entity.pdbx_description
1 polymer ?
#
loop_
_entity_poly.entity_id
_entity_poly.type
_entity_poly.pdbx_seq_one_letter_code
_entity_poly.pdbx_strand_id
1 'polypeptide(L)'
;MLPAAPHGASPSDHVWYPATRVQQGMWVLDRDELLRPTQLVPTVVEFTGPVDHRALLSAVGRALSRHPSLRARFRLDVRRRQVEYRTDGPPAEPGFLDAEAEGWTEEEVDNLVRALSAAPFDLAQDAPARAEVIRMGAERTLLALNVHHIVFDGVSRGMLLEDIQILYRAAAAGVEPRLSAPPHPASVVAERAPEEIAEQVAEVVDRLRGAPAEVLLPLPRTPLDGSAESLLGASLATSLDPGTTARVMAVAAQEGCTPFMVGVALLAATLARTGPQRDFLIAFAWPGRDDPDTADVIGMFMTTVVLRVTLGPEDTWHDLLGDVRVSGMEAFVDSDVPLDAVSAALNPDRNALWPPLSPVLVNLDEAPRSVDLTPGTTGRLRPLDPMFVKYDLAVFVRLEDTPDGRRLALSLDYPVNVFDTGDVQDFLNALRHSAADLATFPENPVLEESVRPTATAVDLDDPAARLELVRSIWREILGADDIADDISFFESGGDSLLLVLLVERLGQASGREVRTMDLFRSPTVSGQADLIAAAAEPAAAPAAAAGDRAALLAAARTQGGAAR
;
A
#
# COMPACT_ATOMS: atom_id res chain seq x y z
N MET A 1 28.80 -6.19 30.33
CA MET A 1 28.00 -7.27 30.94
C MET A 1 26.84 -6.60 31.64
N LEU A 2 25.65 -6.57 31.01
CA LEU A 2 24.40 -6.21 31.67
C LEU A 2 24.02 -7.37 32.57
N PRO A 3 23.43 -7.11 33.76
CA PRO A 3 22.73 -8.19 34.41
C PRO A 3 21.54 -8.55 33.51
N ALA A 4 21.53 -9.77 32.98
CA ALA A 4 20.35 -10.38 32.45
C ALA A 4 19.21 -10.11 33.43
N ALA A 5 18.01 -9.79 32.95
CA ALA A 5 16.84 -9.80 33.82
C ALA A 5 16.87 -11.14 34.57
N PRO A 6 16.67 -11.16 35.88
CA PRO A 6 16.82 -12.39 36.66
C PRO A 6 15.92 -13.44 36.04
N HIS A 7 16.49 -14.52 35.54
CA HIS A 7 15.76 -15.66 35.01
C HIS A 7 14.69 -16.05 36.03
N GLY A 8 13.42 -15.84 35.72
CA GLY A 8 12.28 -16.21 36.54
C GLY A 8 11.49 -15.08 37.22
N ALA A 9 11.87 -13.81 37.06
CA ALA A 9 11.03 -12.70 37.51
C ALA A 9 10.09 -12.28 36.36
N SER A 10 8.78 -12.19 36.63
CA SER A 10 7.83 -11.61 35.67
C SER A 10 8.21 -10.17 35.36
N PRO A 11 8.13 -9.72 34.08
CA PRO A 11 8.36 -8.32 33.71
C PRO A 11 7.48 -7.35 34.52
N SER A 12 7.99 -6.15 34.77
CA SER A 12 7.30 -5.12 35.55
C SER A 12 7.27 -3.81 34.77
N ASP A 13 6.13 -3.15 34.78
CA ASP A 13 5.91 -1.85 34.11
C ASP A 13 6.88 -0.75 34.56
N HIS A 14 7.38 -0.81 35.80
CA HIS A 14 8.27 0.20 36.40
C HIS A 14 9.76 0.02 36.06
N VAL A 15 10.12 -1.02 35.34
CA VAL A 15 11.52 -1.30 34.97
C VAL A 15 11.80 -0.75 33.57
N TRP A 16 13.02 -0.21 33.38
CA TRP A 16 13.51 0.15 32.07
C TRP A 16 14.10 -1.08 31.38
N TYR A 17 13.56 -1.40 30.21
CA TYR A 17 13.99 -2.49 29.35
C TYR A 17 14.74 -1.95 28.13
N PRO A 18 15.74 -2.65 27.64
CA PRO A 18 16.36 -2.29 26.36
C PRO A 18 15.33 -2.36 25.22
N ALA A 19 15.31 -1.34 24.38
CA ALA A 19 14.53 -1.36 23.15
C ALA A 19 15.15 -2.36 22.17
N THR A 20 14.31 -3.03 21.38
CA THR A 20 14.78 -3.93 20.31
C THR A 20 15.59 -3.14 19.29
N ARG A 21 16.39 -3.83 18.47
CA ARG A 21 17.18 -3.18 17.42
C ARG A 21 16.30 -2.39 16.44
N VAL A 22 15.15 -2.94 16.05
CA VAL A 22 14.16 -2.26 15.20
C VAL A 22 13.65 -0.98 15.87
N GLN A 23 13.27 -1.07 17.14
CA GLN A 23 12.82 0.09 17.92
C GLN A 23 13.90 1.16 18.07
N GLN A 24 15.17 0.76 18.24
CA GLN A 24 16.30 1.71 18.29
C GLN A 24 16.44 2.44 16.96
N GLY A 25 16.34 1.75 15.83
CA GLY A 25 16.33 2.35 14.50
C GLY A 25 15.18 3.34 14.33
N MET A 26 13.96 2.94 14.69
CA MET A 26 12.78 3.81 14.63
C MET A 26 12.89 5.04 15.54
N TRP A 27 13.49 4.88 16.73
CA TRP A 27 13.73 6.01 17.63
C TRP A 27 14.69 7.03 17.02
N VAL A 28 15.69 6.59 16.25
CA VAL A 28 16.58 7.48 15.50
C VAL A 28 15.82 8.18 14.38
N LEU A 29 15.02 7.46 13.60
CA LEU A 29 14.20 8.03 12.52
C LEU A 29 13.18 9.04 13.03
N ASP A 30 12.63 8.84 14.23
CA ASP A 30 11.73 9.81 14.88
C ASP A 30 12.39 11.14 15.25
N ARG A 31 13.73 11.22 15.27
CA ARG A 31 14.50 12.45 15.50
C ARG A 31 14.82 13.23 14.23
N ASP A 32 14.60 12.64 13.09
CA ASP A 32 14.75 13.26 11.80
C ASP A 32 13.42 13.91 11.37
N GLU A 33 13.42 15.22 11.11
CA GLU A 33 12.21 15.97 10.78
C GLU A 33 11.56 15.49 9.47
N LEU A 34 12.35 15.01 8.51
CA LEU A 34 11.89 14.46 7.26
C LEU A 34 11.20 13.10 7.47
N LEU A 35 11.82 12.20 8.25
CA LEU A 35 11.39 10.80 8.38
C LEU A 35 10.40 10.56 9.53
N ARG A 36 10.32 11.48 10.50
CA ARG A 36 9.41 11.39 11.65
C ARG A 36 7.94 11.13 11.27
N PRO A 37 7.34 11.83 10.30
CA PRO A 37 5.94 11.59 9.94
C PRO A 37 5.68 10.18 9.40
N THR A 38 6.70 9.54 8.83
CA THR A 38 6.59 8.17 8.31
C THR A 38 6.52 7.10 9.41
N GLN A 39 6.71 7.48 10.69
CA GLN A 39 6.67 6.56 11.83
C GLN A 39 5.28 6.45 12.45
N LEU A 40 4.25 6.99 11.81
CA LEU A 40 2.88 6.99 12.30
C LEU A 40 2.04 5.93 11.57
N VAL A 41 1.15 5.27 12.32
CA VAL A 41 0.22 4.25 11.79
C VAL A 41 -1.21 4.71 12.04
N PRO A 42 -1.73 5.60 11.18
CA PRO A 42 -3.12 6.03 11.27
C PRO A 42 -4.06 4.90 10.87
N THR A 43 -5.18 4.83 11.57
CA THR A 43 -6.26 3.86 11.29
C THR A 43 -7.60 4.55 11.52
N VAL A 44 -8.46 4.58 10.51
CA VAL A 44 -9.82 5.11 10.65
C VAL A 44 -10.82 4.00 10.39
N VAL A 45 -11.73 3.82 11.35
CA VAL A 45 -12.87 2.91 11.21
C VAL A 45 -14.13 3.73 11.08
N GLU A 46 -14.88 3.53 10.01
CA GLU A 46 -16.21 4.13 9.82
C GLU A 46 -17.27 3.12 10.20
N PHE A 47 -18.06 3.44 11.21
CA PHE A 47 -19.20 2.64 11.66
C PHE A 47 -20.48 3.16 11.00
N THR A 48 -21.22 2.23 10.41
CA THR A 48 -22.58 2.45 9.88
C THR A 48 -23.57 1.71 10.77
N GLY A 49 -24.62 2.41 11.21
CA GLY A 49 -25.59 1.96 12.19
C GLY A 49 -25.45 2.68 13.54
N PRO A 50 -26.39 2.45 14.47
CA PRO A 50 -26.41 3.15 15.75
C PRO A 50 -25.23 2.75 16.65
N VAL A 51 -24.52 3.73 17.20
CA VAL A 51 -23.37 3.52 18.11
C VAL A 51 -23.68 4.14 19.48
N ASP A 52 -23.50 3.36 20.54
CA ASP A 52 -23.39 3.92 21.90
C ASP A 52 -21.99 4.53 22.09
N HIS A 53 -21.89 5.85 21.94
CA HIS A 53 -20.62 6.57 22.02
C HIS A 53 -19.96 6.48 23.39
N ARG A 54 -20.75 6.36 24.48
CA ARG A 54 -20.20 6.17 25.83
C ARG A 54 -19.55 4.79 25.96
N ALA A 55 -20.21 3.75 25.43
CA ALA A 55 -19.66 2.41 25.40
C ALA A 55 -18.40 2.34 24.51
N LEU A 56 -18.39 3.04 23.35
CA LEU A 56 -17.25 3.08 22.45
C LEU A 56 -16.06 3.79 23.07
N LEU A 57 -16.25 4.96 23.68
CA LEU A 57 -15.19 5.68 24.42
C LEU A 57 -14.60 4.83 25.54
N SER A 58 -15.47 4.17 26.32
CA SER A 58 -15.03 3.26 27.38
C SER A 58 -14.22 2.09 26.82
N ALA A 59 -14.67 1.49 25.71
CA ALA A 59 -14.00 0.36 25.06
C ALA A 59 -12.61 0.77 24.54
N VAL A 60 -12.53 1.89 23.83
CA VAL A 60 -11.26 2.41 23.29
C VAL A 60 -10.29 2.74 24.43
N GLY A 61 -10.71 3.48 25.46
CA GLY A 61 -9.86 3.83 26.60
C GLY A 61 -9.35 2.58 27.35
N ARG A 62 -10.21 1.56 27.53
CA ARG A 62 -9.82 0.27 28.14
C ARG A 62 -8.84 -0.49 27.25
N ALA A 63 -9.06 -0.54 25.94
CA ALA A 63 -8.15 -1.19 25.00
C ALA A 63 -6.76 -0.53 25.00
N LEU A 64 -6.69 0.80 24.96
CA LEU A 64 -5.43 1.54 25.03
C LEU A 64 -4.71 1.36 26.37
N SER A 65 -5.48 1.28 27.47
CA SER A 65 -4.94 1.12 28.82
C SER A 65 -4.39 -0.28 29.10
N ARG A 66 -5.01 -1.33 28.55
CA ARG A 66 -4.66 -2.71 28.90
C ARG A 66 -3.33 -3.19 28.32
N HIS A 67 -2.91 -2.65 27.16
CA HIS A 67 -1.69 -3.07 26.50
C HIS A 67 -0.47 -2.27 26.97
N PRO A 68 0.54 -2.93 27.60
CA PRO A 68 1.71 -2.24 28.13
C PRO A 68 2.44 -1.40 27.08
N SER A 69 2.57 -1.89 25.84
CA SER A 69 3.24 -1.19 24.74
C SER A 69 2.61 0.17 24.42
N LEU A 70 1.27 0.28 24.48
CA LEU A 70 0.54 1.53 24.21
C LEU A 70 0.67 2.57 25.34
N ARG A 71 1.31 2.21 26.45
CA ARG A 71 1.66 3.08 27.57
C ARG A 71 3.16 3.33 27.68
N ALA A 72 3.93 2.84 26.71
CA ALA A 72 5.39 2.91 26.75
C ALA A 72 5.92 4.36 26.71
N ARG A 73 7.07 4.56 27.34
CA ARG A 73 7.87 5.78 27.25
C ARG A 73 9.30 5.37 26.94
N PHE A 74 9.93 6.11 26.05
CA PHE A 74 11.26 5.82 25.56
C PHE A 74 12.26 6.88 26.01
N ARG A 75 13.50 6.47 26.25
CA ARG A 75 14.63 7.38 26.50
C ARG A 75 15.92 6.82 25.93
N LEU A 76 16.91 7.70 25.76
CA LEU A 76 18.28 7.30 25.52
C LEU A 76 19.05 7.22 26.86
N ASP A 77 19.53 6.04 27.24
CA ASP A 77 20.58 5.93 28.25
C ASP A 77 21.92 6.27 27.59
N VAL A 78 22.38 7.50 27.84
CA VAL A 78 23.64 8.02 27.24
C VAL A 78 24.85 7.21 27.71
N ARG A 79 24.84 6.69 28.94
CA ARG A 79 25.97 5.92 29.51
C ARG A 79 26.09 4.57 28.82
N ARG A 80 24.96 3.90 28.59
CA ARG A 80 24.89 2.61 27.90
C ARG A 80 24.84 2.76 26.38
N ARG A 81 24.60 3.97 25.86
CA ARG A 81 24.41 4.28 24.44
C ARG A 81 23.28 3.41 23.85
N GLN A 82 22.20 3.25 24.61
CA GLN A 82 21.10 2.36 24.27
C GLN A 82 19.77 3.06 24.52
N VAL A 83 18.80 2.83 23.60
CA VAL A 83 17.42 3.25 23.80
C VAL A 83 16.76 2.25 24.75
N GLU A 84 16.04 2.75 25.73
CA GLU A 84 15.32 1.97 26.72
C GLU A 84 13.85 2.42 26.75
N TYR A 85 12.95 1.50 27.15
CA TYR A 85 11.55 1.81 27.34
C TYR A 85 11.04 1.26 28.69
N ARG A 86 9.95 1.86 29.19
CA ARG A 86 9.14 1.37 30.32
C ARG A 86 7.67 1.52 29.98
N THR A 87 6.77 0.80 30.66
CA THR A 87 5.36 0.68 30.30
C THR A 87 4.39 1.18 31.37
N ASP A 88 4.89 1.91 32.37
CA ASP A 88 4.12 2.50 33.48
C ASP A 88 3.56 3.90 33.21
N GLY A 89 3.67 4.38 31.97
CA GLY A 89 3.10 5.67 31.58
C GLY A 89 1.57 5.68 31.66
N PRO A 90 0.95 6.86 31.85
CA PRO A 90 -0.51 6.98 31.74
C PRO A 90 -0.96 6.60 30.34
N PRO A 91 -2.10 5.87 30.19
CA PRO A 91 -2.68 5.57 28.90
C PRO A 91 -3.17 6.83 28.19
N ALA A 92 -3.34 6.77 26.88
CA ALA A 92 -4.06 7.78 26.15
C ALA A 92 -5.56 7.72 26.50
N GLU A 93 -6.18 8.87 26.67
CA GLU A 93 -7.62 9.00 26.81
C GLU A 93 -8.23 9.33 25.45
N PRO A 94 -9.28 8.62 24.98
CA PRO A 94 -9.92 8.91 23.72
C PRO A 94 -10.72 10.22 23.82
N GLY A 95 -10.58 11.09 22.81
CA GLY A 95 -11.39 12.27 22.62
C GLY A 95 -12.76 11.94 22.03
N PHE A 96 -13.69 12.92 22.13
CA PHE A 96 -15.02 12.84 21.53
C PHE A 96 -15.41 14.16 20.88
N LEU A 97 -15.80 14.09 19.60
CA LEU A 97 -16.35 15.21 18.84
C LEU A 97 -17.76 14.85 18.35
N ASP A 98 -18.75 15.68 18.67
CA ASP A 98 -20.08 15.63 18.06
C ASP A 98 -20.12 16.60 16.86
N ALA A 99 -19.60 16.14 15.72
CA ALA A 99 -19.51 16.94 14.51
C ALA A 99 -20.90 17.36 13.99
N GLU A 100 -21.92 16.50 14.14
CA GLU A 100 -23.30 16.84 13.76
C GLU A 100 -23.84 17.99 14.61
N ALA A 101 -23.71 17.93 15.94
CA ALA A 101 -24.23 18.94 16.85
C ALA A 101 -23.47 20.27 16.73
N GLU A 102 -22.17 20.23 16.41
CA GLU A 102 -21.32 21.40 16.22
C GLU A 102 -21.36 21.97 14.80
N GLY A 103 -22.05 21.28 13.88
CA GLY A 103 -22.25 21.73 12.51
C GLY A 103 -21.00 21.62 11.61
N TRP A 104 -20.11 20.67 11.90
CA TRP A 104 -18.93 20.41 11.08
C TRP A 104 -19.32 19.81 9.72
N THR A 105 -18.63 20.25 8.68
CA THR A 105 -18.70 19.66 7.36
C THR A 105 -17.85 18.39 7.26
N GLU A 106 -18.12 17.57 6.26
CA GLU A 106 -17.30 16.38 5.95
C GLU A 106 -15.82 16.75 5.74
N GLU A 107 -15.57 17.85 5.02
CA GLU A 107 -14.22 18.35 4.75
C GLU A 107 -13.48 18.76 6.03
N GLU A 108 -14.16 19.40 6.97
CA GLU A 108 -13.56 19.77 8.28
C GLU A 108 -13.22 18.55 9.10
N VAL A 109 -14.06 17.51 9.07
CA VAL A 109 -13.76 16.23 9.73
C VAL A 109 -12.59 15.53 9.06
N ASP A 110 -12.53 15.52 7.73
CA ASP A 110 -11.39 14.94 6.99
C ASP A 110 -10.08 15.69 7.28
N ASN A 111 -10.14 17.01 7.41
CA ASN A 111 -9.00 17.82 7.82
C ASN A 111 -8.55 17.49 9.25
N LEU A 112 -9.49 17.31 10.18
CA LEU A 112 -9.17 16.87 11.55
C LEU A 112 -8.52 15.50 11.56
N VAL A 113 -9.08 14.53 10.84
CA VAL A 113 -8.53 13.17 10.74
C VAL A 113 -7.11 13.20 10.18
N ARG A 114 -6.86 13.99 9.12
CA ARG A 114 -5.51 14.18 8.56
C ARG A 114 -4.56 14.81 9.58
N ALA A 115 -5.00 15.84 10.29
CA ALA A 115 -4.18 16.49 11.32
C ALA A 115 -3.84 15.53 12.48
N LEU A 116 -4.80 14.73 12.96
CA LEU A 116 -4.58 13.69 13.98
C LEU A 116 -3.60 12.62 13.49
N SER A 117 -3.71 12.23 12.21
CA SER A 117 -2.86 11.22 11.58
C SER A 117 -1.41 11.69 11.39
N ALA A 118 -1.18 13.00 11.23
CA ALA A 118 0.14 13.58 11.01
C ALA A 118 0.80 14.11 12.31
N ALA A 119 0.05 14.23 13.41
CA ALA A 119 0.54 14.83 14.65
C ALA A 119 1.64 13.96 15.30
N PRO A 120 2.87 14.48 15.47
CA PRO A 120 3.97 13.71 16.04
C PRO A 120 3.76 13.42 17.53
N PHE A 121 4.49 12.42 18.05
CA PHE A 121 4.54 12.07 19.47
C PHE A 121 5.85 12.54 20.11
N ASP A 122 5.81 13.01 21.36
CA ASP A 122 6.99 13.02 22.22
C ASP A 122 7.09 11.67 22.92
N LEU A 123 7.88 10.75 22.37
CA LEU A 123 8.03 9.39 22.90
C LEU A 123 8.55 9.33 24.34
N ALA A 124 9.11 10.42 24.88
CA ALA A 124 9.56 10.48 26.26
C ALA A 124 8.41 10.83 27.24
N GLN A 125 7.38 11.52 26.76
CA GLN A 125 6.32 12.11 27.58
C GLN A 125 4.92 11.59 27.23
N ASP A 126 4.61 11.47 25.91
CA ASP A 126 3.29 11.10 25.43
C ASP A 126 3.08 9.58 25.42
N ALA A 127 1.83 9.15 25.60
CA ALA A 127 1.44 7.81 25.18
C ALA A 127 1.65 7.68 23.66
N PRO A 128 2.24 6.57 23.17
CA PRO A 128 2.49 6.41 21.74
C PRO A 128 1.22 6.04 20.96
N ALA A 129 0.07 6.47 21.44
CA ALA A 129 -1.25 6.25 20.83
C ALA A 129 -2.15 7.46 21.09
N ARG A 130 -3.04 7.76 20.13
CA ARG A 130 -4.14 8.73 20.24
C ARG A 130 -5.39 8.14 19.64
N ALA A 131 -6.55 8.53 20.15
CA ALA A 131 -7.84 8.11 19.63
C ALA A 131 -8.84 9.26 19.67
N GLU A 132 -9.68 9.36 18.64
CA GLU A 132 -10.81 10.29 18.59
C GLU A 132 -12.04 9.55 18.09
N VAL A 133 -13.16 9.69 18.79
CA VAL A 133 -14.48 9.21 18.36
C VAL A 133 -15.25 10.41 17.83
N ILE A 134 -15.65 10.36 16.57
CA ILE A 134 -16.31 11.47 15.89
C ILE A 134 -17.70 11.03 15.46
N ARG A 135 -18.74 11.64 16.05
CA ARG A 135 -20.12 11.43 15.67
C ARG A 135 -20.47 12.28 14.45
N MET A 136 -20.77 11.64 13.34
CA MET A 136 -21.16 12.29 12.08
C MET A 136 -22.67 12.39 11.90
N GLY A 137 -23.44 11.65 12.70
CA GLY A 137 -24.90 11.57 12.64
C GLY A 137 -25.44 10.40 13.47
N ALA A 138 -26.72 10.15 13.36
CA ALA A 138 -27.37 9.09 14.13
C ALA A 138 -26.87 7.67 13.77
N GLU A 139 -26.51 7.47 12.49
CA GLU A 139 -26.15 6.16 11.93
C GLU A 139 -24.69 6.14 11.43
N ARG A 140 -23.88 7.14 11.76
CA ARG A 140 -22.51 7.25 11.26
C ARG A 140 -21.56 7.79 12.32
N THR A 141 -20.51 7.02 12.61
CA THR A 141 -19.47 7.36 13.59
C THR A 141 -18.11 6.99 13.04
N LEU A 142 -17.10 7.85 13.21
CA LEU A 142 -15.72 7.53 12.91
C LEU A 142 -14.97 7.26 14.21
N LEU A 143 -14.06 6.28 14.18
CA LEU A 143 -13.01 6.09 15.17
C LEU A 143 -11.68 6.33 14.48
N ALA A 144 -11.04 7.44 14.78
CA ALA A 144 -9.70 7.77 14.32
C ALA A 144 -8.68 7.34 15.39
N LEU A 145 -7.78 6.43 15.02
CA LEU A 145 -6.66 5.97 15.83
C LEU A 145 -5.37 6.41 15.16
N ASN A 146 -4.40 6.88 15.93
CA ASN A 146 -3.04 7.09 15.48
C ASN A 146 -2.07 6.51 16.51
N VAL A 147 -1.22 5.57 16.08
CA VAL A 147 -0.27 4.89 16.96
C VAL A 147 1.13 5.02 16.36
N HIS A 148 2.13 5.26 17.21
CA HIS A 148 3.51 5.31 16.76
C HIS A 148 4.01 3.90 16.43
N HIS A 149 4.62 3.75 15.27
CA HIS A 149 5.06 2.47 14.74
C HIS A 149 6.10 1.75 15.64
N ILE A 150 6.83 2.49 16.50
CA ILE A 150 7.80 1.93 17.46
C ILE A 150 7.18 0.90 18.42
N VAL A 151 5.87 0.94 18.63
CA VAL A 151 5.09 0.04 19.51
C VAL A 151 3.97 -0.71 18.79
N PHE A 152 3.88 -0.62 17.45
CA PHE A 152 2.68 -1.04 16.74
C PHE A 152 2.97 -1.45 15.30
N ASP A 153 2.49 -2.61 14.90
CA ASP A 153 2.57 -3.16 13.54
C ASP A 153 1.18 -3.51 12.98
N GLY A 154 1.14 -4.05 11.77
CA GLY A 154 -0.11 -4.43 11.10
C GLY A 154 -0.92 -5.48 11.86
N VAL A 155 -0.26 -6.47 12.49
CA VAL A 155 -0.91 -7.51 13.32
C VAL A 155 -1.47 -6.88 14.60
N SER A 156 -0.71 -6.00 15.24
CA SER A 156 -1.15 -5.25 16.43
C SER A 156 -2.41 -4.43 16.17
N ARG A 157 -2.57 -3.87 14.94
CA ARG A 157 -3.79 -3.17 14.52
C ARG A 157 -5.01 -4.08 14.59
N GLY A 158 -4.90 -5.29 14.04
CA GLY A 158 -5.98 -6.28 14.09
C GLY A 158 -6.39 -6.62 15.52
N MET A 159 -5.40 -6.89 16.39
CA MET A 159 -5.61 -7.21 17.80
C MET A 159 -6.29 -6.06 18.57
N LEU A 160 -5.85 -4.82 18.35
CA LEU A 160 -6.44 -3.64 19.01
C LEU A 160 -7.91 -3.46 18.62
N LEU A 161 -8.23 -3.62 17.33
CA LEU A 161 -9.60 -3.51 16.83
C LEU A 161 -10.50 -4.63 17.36
N GLU A 162 -10.00 -5.86 17.46
CA GLU A 162 -10.73 -6.98 18.07
C GLU A 162 -11.02 -6.74 19.55
N ASP A 163 -10.03 -6.26 20.30
CA ASP A 163 -10.22 -5.89 21.70
C ASP A 163 -11.28 -4.79 21.86
N ILE A 164 -11.26 -3.75 21.02
CA ILE A 164 -12.27 -2.70 21.04
C ILE A 164 -13.67 -3.28 20.80
N GLN A 165 -13.84 -4.22 19.87
CA GLN A 165 -15.12 -4.88 19.62
C GLN A 165 -15.62 -5.65 20.85
N ILE A 166 -14.75 -6.46 21.48
CA ILE A 166 -15.09 -7.26 22.66
C ILE A 166 -15.47 -6.35 23.83
N LEU A 167 -14.68 -5.32 24.07
CA LEU A 167 -14.88 -4.34 25.15
C LEU A 167 -16.16 -3.52 24.92
N TYR A 168 -16.44 -3.12 23.69
CA TYR A 168 -17.67 -2.40 23.35
C TYR A 168 -18.91 -3.26 23.62
N ARG A 169 -18.93 -4.50 23.14
CA ARG A 169 -20.06 -5.42 23.36
C ARG A 169 -20.32 -5.65 24.85
N ALA A 170 -19.25 -5.79 25.62
CA ALA A 170 -19.35 -5.96 27.06
C ALA A 170 -19.92 -4.69 27.75
N ALA A 171 -19.42 -3.50 27.36
CA ALA A 171 -19.87 -2.22 27.90
C ALA A 171 -21.35 -1.96 27.53
N ALA A 172 -21.75 -2.19 26.28
CA ALA A 172 -23.13 -2.03 25.82
C ALA A 172 -24.11 -2.99 26.52
N ALA A 173 -23.64 -4.20 26.84
CA ALA A 173 -24.44 -5.19 27.58
C ALA A 173 -24.40 -5.01 29.11
N GLY A 174 -23.57 -4.11 29.63
CA GLY A 174 -23.38 -3.90 31.07
C GLY A 174 -22.73 -5.09 31.78
N VAL A 175 -21.88 -5.86 31.09
CA VAL A 175 -21.18 -7.04 31.62
C VAL A 175 -19.66 -6.85 31.63
N GLU A 176 -18.95 -7.60 32.50
CA GLU A 176 -17.49 -7.60 32.45
C GLU A 176 -16.96 -8.39 31.26
N PRO A 177 -16.03 -7.84 30.48
CA PRO A 177 -15.41 -8.54 29.34
C PRO A 177 -14.54 -9.71 29.82
N ARG A 178 -14.51 -10.77 29.02
CA ARG A 178 -13.65 -11.93 29.25
C ARG A 178 -12.41 -11.80 28.34
N LEU A 179 -11.42 -11.04 28.78
CA LEU A 179 -10.13 -10.90 28.12
C LEU A 179 -9.02 -11.31 29.10
N SER A 180 -8.09 -12.15 28.65
CA SER A 180 -6.85 -12.45 29.37
C SER A 180 -5.97 -11.20 29.45
N ALA A 181 -5.16 -11.08 30.50
CA ALA A 181 -4.17 -10.02 30.56
C ALA A 181 -3.16 -10.20 29.41
N PRO A 182 -2.87 -9.13 28.64
CA PRO A 182 -1.90 -9.24 27.57
C PRO A 182 -0.49 -9.48 28.13
N PRO A 183 0.36 -10.27 27.45
CA PRO A 183 1.75 -10.44 27.86
C PRO A 183 2.51 -9.10 27.83
N HIS A 184 3.53 -8.99 28.67
CA HIS A 184 4.42 -7.83 28.63
C HIS A 184 5.39 -7.94 27.45
N PRO A 185 5.64 -6.87 26.64
CA PRO A 185 6.50 -6.97 25.46
C PRO A 185 7.92 -7.46 25.78
N ALA A 186 8.47 -7.11 26.96
CA ALA A 186 9.79 -7.57 27.37
C ALA A 186 9.85 -9.09 27.73
N SER A 187 8.70 -9.78 27.84
CA SER A 187 8.71 -11.23 28.11
C SER A 187 8.92 -12.09 26.87
N VAL A 188 8.74 -11.50 25.68
CA VAL A 188 8.74 -12.23 24.41
C VAL A 188 9.90 -11.85 23.47
N VAL A 189 10.75 -10.92 23.89
CA VAL A 189 11.95 -10.53 23.12
C VAL A 189 13.10 -11.44 23.54
N ALA A 190 13.51 -12.34 22.66
CA ALA A 190 14.69 -13.15 22.86
C ALA A 190 15.97 -12.30 22.65
N GLU A 191 16.90 -12.34 23.61
CA GLU A 191 18.26 -11.82 23.41
C GLU A 191 19.04 -12.82 22.56
N ARG A 192 19.56 -12.37 21.43
CA ARG A 192 20.45 -13.17 20.56
C ARG A 192 21.90 -12.75 20.77
N ALA A 193 22.80 -13.71 20.71
CA ALA A 193 24.23 -13.43 20.85
C ALA A 193 24.73 -12.57 19.66
N PRO A 194 25.55 -11.51 19.91
CA PRO A 194 26.09 -10.70 18.83
C PRO A 194 26.86 -11.49 17.77
N GLU A 195 27.53 -12.55 18.18
CA GLU A 195 28.29 -13.46 17.31
C GLU A 195 27.37 -14.21 16.36
N GLU A 196 26.24 -14.71 16.85
CA GLU A 196 25.20 -15.38 16.05
C GLU A 196 24.61 -14.45 14.99
N ILE A 197 24.28 -13.23 15.39
CA ILE A 197 23.77 -12.20 14.46
C ILE A 197 24.82 -11.89 13.38
N ALA A 198 26.12 -11.77 13.77
CA ALA A 198 27.19 -11.45 12.83
C ALA A 198 27.40 -12.58 11.80
N GLU A 199 27.28 -13.84 12.21
CA GLU A 199 27.38 -15.01 11.32
C GLU A 199 26.23 -15.00 10.28
N GLN A 200 25.00 -14.83 10.72
CA GLN A 200 23.84 -14.76 9.82
C GLN A 200 23.89 -13.54 8.89
N VAL A 201 24.32 -12.37 9.38
CA VAL A 201 24.54 -11.21 8.52
C VAL A 201 25.56 -11.53 7.43
N ALA A 202 26.64 -12.26 7.75
CA ALA A 202 27.64 -12.64 6.76
C ALA A 202 27.07 -13.59 5.70
N GLU A 203 26.19 -14.52 6.08
CA GLU A 203 25.51 -15.44 5.15
C GLU A 203 24.58 -14.67 4.20
N VAL A 204 23.75 -13.75 4.72
CA VAL A 204 22.87 -12.91 3.89
C VAL A 204 23.69 -12.02 2.96
N VAL A 205 24.77 -11.40 3.43
CA VAL A 205 25.69 -10.58 2.63
C VAL A 205 26.31 -11.39 1.50
N ASP A 206 26.72 -12.65 1.77
CA ASP A 206 27.29 -13.51 0.75
C ASP A 206 26.27 -13.85 -0.34
N ARG A 207 25.04 -14.17 0.04
CA ARG A 207 23.92 -14.44 -0.89
C ARG A 207 23.56 -13.23 -1.75
N LEU A 208 23.54 -12.04 -1.16
CA LEU A 208 23.24 -10.80 -1.87
C LEU A 208 24.44 -10.17 -2.60
N ARG A 209 25.60 -10.81 -2.55
CA ARG A 209 26.83 -10.31 -3.17
C ARG A 209 26.67 -10.09 -4.67
N GLY A 210 27.05 -8.91 -5.13
CA GLY A 210 26.94 -8.50 -6.54
C GLY A 210 25.54 -8.12 -6.98
N ALA A 211 24.55 -8.11 -6.08
CA ALA A 211 23.26 -7.50 -6.37
C ALA A 211 23.43 -5.98 -6.61
N PRO A 212 22.58 -5.38 -7.46
CA PRO A 212 22.61 -3.94 -7.68
C PRO A 212 22.38 -3.19 -6.35
N ALA A 213 23.16 -2.10 -6.16
CA ALA A 213 23.01 -1.27 -4.98
C ALA A 213 21.70 -0.49 -4.95
N GLU A 214 21.05 -0.36 -6.11
CA GLU A 214 19.82 0.41 -6.29
C GLU A 214 18.90 -0.26 -7.32
N VAL A 215 17.58 -0.20 -7.08
CA VAL A 215 16.56 -0.53 -8.06
C VAL A 215 16.22 0.72 -8.85
N LEU A 216 16.43 0.66 -10.15
CA LEU A 216 16.10 1.75 -11.06
C LEU A 216 14.62 1.67 -11.45
N LEU A 217 13.82 2.57 -10.91
CA LEU A 217 12.44 2.70 -11.34
C LEU A 217 12.39 3.35 -12.75
N PRO A 218 11.59 2.81 -13.66
CA PRO A 218 11.42 3.38 -15.00
C PRO A 218 10.45 4.58 -15.00
N LEU A 219 10.55 5.42 -13.97
CA LEU A 219 9.71 6.58 -13.73
C LEU A 219 10.61 7.82 -13.65
N PRO A 220 10.27 8.92 -14.35
CA PRO A 220 10.95 10.19 -14.17
C PRO A 220 10.87 10.64 -12.71
N ARG A 221 12.01 11.00 -12.12
CA ARG A 221 12.11 11.31 -10.69
C ARG A 221 12.47 12.77 -10.46
N THR A 222 11.67 13.46 -9.66
CA THR A 222 12.05 14.76 -9.07
C THR A 222 12.91 14.51 -7.83
N PRO A 223 14.10 15.16 -7.71
CA PRO A 223 14.92 15.03 -6.52
C PRO A 223 14.18 15.49 -5.26
N LEU A 224 14.40 14.79 -4.13
CA LEU A 224 13.91 15.21 -2.82
C LEU A 224 14.56 16.57 -2.44
N ASP A 225 13.75 17.49 -1.95
CA ASP A 225 14.21 18.81 -1.47
C ASP A 225 14.62 18.81 0.01
N GLY A 226 14.49 17.67 0.69
CA GLY A 226 14.82 17.48 2.10
C GLY A 226 13.70 17.92 3.05
N SER A 227 12.56 18.37 2.54
CA SER A 227 11.38 18.66 3.36
C SER A 227 10.51 17.41 3.58
N ALA A 228 9.72 17.40 4.65
CA ALA A 228 8.76 16.31 4.90
C ALA A 228 7.68 16.24 3.81
N GLU A 229 7.36 17.37 3.17
CA GLU A 229 6.42 17.42 2.06
C GLU A 229 6.87 16.57 0.87
N SER A 230 8.19 16.37 0.68
CA SER A 230 8.71 15.47 -0.36
C SER A 230 8.23 14.02 -0.19
N LEU A 231 7.84 13.62 1.03
CA LEU A 231 7.37 12.28 1.37
C LEU A 231 5.84 12.18 1.45
N LEU A 232 5.12 13.24 1.10
CA LEU A 232 3.66 13.15 0.98
C LEU A 232 3.29 12.10 -0.05
N GLY A 233 2.45 11.16 0.34
CA GLY A 233 2.06 10.01 -0.44
C GLY A 233 0.69 10.14 -1.08
N ALA A 234 0.49 9.38 -2.14
CA ALA A 234 -0.81 9.02 -2.67
C ALA A 234 -0.84 7.54 -3.01
N SER A 235 -2.04 7.00 -3.18
CA SER A 235 -2.27 5.61 -3.56
C SER A 235 -3.06 5.55 -4.86
N LEU A 236 -2.63 4.68 -5.78
CA LEU A 236 -3.39 4.28 -6.96
C LEU A 236 -3.71 2.80 -6.86
N ALA A 237 -4.90 2.39 -7.28
CA ALA A 237 -5.33 1.01 -7.17
C ALA A 237 -5.99 0.51 -8.45
N THR A 238 -5.85 -0.79 -8.68
CA THR A 238 -6.53 -1.53 -9.74
C THR A 238 -6.91 -2.92 -9.25
N SER A 239 -7.79 -3.61 -9.96
CA SER A 239 -8.08 -5.01 -9.68
C SER A 239 -8.22 -5.80 -10.97
N LEU A 240 -7.83 -7.06 -10.93
CA LEU A 240 -8.08 -8.01 -12.01
C LEU A 240 -9.51 -8.54 -11.89
N ASP A 241 -10.14 -8.83 -13.03
CA ASP A 241 -11.42 -9.53 -13.05
C ASP A 241 -11.31 -10.95 -12.46
N PRO A 242 -12.43 -11.56 -12.02
CA PRO A 242 -12.38 -12.88 -11.39
C PRO A 242 -11.81 -13.98 -12.28
N GLY A 243 -12.04 -13.91 -13.59
CA GLY A 243 -11.53 -14.90 -14.55
C GLY A 243 -10.01 -14.83 -14.70
N THR A 244 -9.47 -13.63 -14.85
CA THR A 244 -8.01 -13.40 -14.91
C THR A 244 -7.37 -13.75 -13.57
N THR A 245 -7.97 -13.35 -12.45
CA THR A 245 -7.50 -13.71 -11.10
C THR A 245 -7.40 -15.23 -10.94
N ALA A 246 -8.44 -15.96 -11.33
CA ALA A 246 -8.46 -17.42 -11.20
C ALA A 246 -7.33 -18.08 -12.02
N ARG A 247 -7.05 -17.58 -13.24
CA ARG A 247 -5.95 -18.10 -14.08
C ARG A 247 -4.58 -17.79 -13.48
N VAL A 248 -4.34 -16.54 -13.04
CA VAL A 248 -3.09 -16.15 -12.35
C VAL A 248 -2.85 -17.05 -11.15
N MET A 249 -3.87 -17.23 -10.31
CA MET A 249 -3.74 -18.05 -9.10
C MET A 249 -3.60 -19.55 -9.41
N ALA A 250 -4.13 -20.03 -10.54
CA ALA A 250 -3.94 -21.40 -10.97
C ALA A 250 -2.48 -21.67 -11.38
N VAL A 251 -1.85 -20.76 -12.16
CA VAL A 251 -0.43 -20.83 -12.50
C VAL A 251 0.43 -20.75 -11.24
N ALA A 252 0.16 -19.78 -10.37
CA ALA A 252 0.87 -19.64 -9.10
C ALA A 252 0.79 -20.91 -8.22
N ALA A 253 -0.37 -21.56 -8.18
CA ALA A 253 -0.55 -22.80 -7.43
C ALA A 253 0.25 -23.99 -8.01
N GLN A 254 0.45 -24.05 -9.33
CA GLN A 254 1.30 -25.06 -9.97
C GLN A 254 2.75 -24.92 -9.52
N GLU A 255 3.23 -23.69 -9.34
CA GLU A 255 4.59 -23.40 -8.87
C GLU A 255 4.69 -23.35 -7.32
N GLY A 256 3.60 -23.57 -6.60
CA GLY A 256 3.57 -23.49 -5.13
C GLY A 256 3.74 -22.07 -4.60
N CYS A 257 3.34 -21.07 -5.37
CA CYS A 257 3.49 -19.66 -5.03
C CYS A 257 2.25 -19.10 -4.32
N THR A 258 2.50 -18.21 -3.35
CA THR A 258 1.48 -17.43 -2.64
C THR A 258 1.07 -16.19 -3.43
N PRO A 259 -0.06 -15.52 -3.10
CA PRO A 259 -0.41 -14.22 -3.69
C PRO A 259 0.68 -13.16 -3.53
N PHE A 260 1.41 -13.18 -2.41
CA PHE A 260 2.57 -12.32 -2.19
C PHE A 260 3.67 -12.57 -3.25
N MET A 261 4.04 -13.83 -3.47
CA MET A 261 5.06 -14.21 -4.46
C MET A 261 4.62 -13.82 -5.88
N VAL A 262 3.32 -13.92 -6.20
CA VAL A 262 2.76 -13.39 -7.44
C VAL A 262 3.01 -11.88 -7.56
N GLY A 263 2.74 -11.11 -6.52
CA GLY A 263 3.00 -9.67 -6.51
C GLY A 263 4.45 -9.32 -6.77
N VAL A 264 5.39 -10.06 -6.16
CA VAL A 264 6.83 -9.91 -6.40
C VAL A 264 7.19 -10.22 -7.85
N ALA A 265 6.69 -11.33 -8.41
CA ALA A 265 6.95 -11.72 -9.79
C ALA A 265 6.38 -10.68 -10.78
N LEU A 266 5.16 -10.20 -10.56
CA LEU A 266 4.54 -9.15 -11.38
C LEU A 266 5.34 -7.85 -11.35
N LEU A 267 5.81 -7.42 -10.17
CA LEU A 267 6.64 -6.23 -10.04
C LEU A 267 7.98 -6.41 -10.76
N ALA A 268 8.69 -7.51 -10.52
CA ALA A 268 9.98 -7.78 -11.15
C ALA A 268 9.86 -7.84 -12.69
N ALA A 269 8.84 -8.53 -13.20
CA ALA A 269 8.54 -8.58 -14.64
C ALA A 269 8.24 -7.19 -15.21
N THR A 270 7.45 -6.38 -14.50
CA THR A 270 7.10 -5.03 -14.95
C THR A 270 8.32 -4.11 -14.97
N LEU A 271 9.13 -4.11 -13.91
CA LEU A 271 10.39 -3.36 -13.86
C LEU A 271 11.34 -3.78 -15.00
N ALA A 272 11.44 -5.08 -15.26
CA ALA A 272 12.29 -5.61 -16.32
C ALA A 272 11.77 -5.25 -17.72
N ARG A 273 10.47 -5.22 -17.96
CA ARG A 273 9.88 -4.85 -19.25
C ARG A 273 9.97 -3.36 -19.55
N THR A 274 9.83 -2.53 -18.52
CA THR A 274 9.77 -1.07 -18.69
C THR A 274 11.12 -0.38 -18.47
N GLY A 275 12.10 -1.08 -17.88
CA GLY A 275 13.45 -0.57 -17.61
C GLY A 275 14.58 -1.48 -18.13
N PRO A 276 15.83 -1.03 -18.02
CA PRO A 276 17.00 -1.79 -18.50
C PRO A 276 17.47 -2.85 -17.49
N GLN A 277 17.06 -2.79 -16.25
CA GLN A 277 17.55 -3.65 -15.17
C GLN A 277 16.87 -5.02 -15.21
N ARG A 278 17.60 -6.08 -14.82
CA ARG A 278 17.15 -7.48 -14.81
C ARG A 278 17.46 -8.19 -13.48
N ASP A 279 18.04 -7.50 -12.54
CA ASP A 279 18.44 -7.97 -11.25
C ASP A 279 17.98 -6.95 -10.20
N PHE A 280 17.15 -7.38 -9.25
CA PHE A 280 16.45 -6.49 -8.33
C PHE A 280 16.57 -6.98 -6.90
N LEU A 281 16.75 -6.04 -5.97
CA LEU A 281 16.47 -6.27 -4.56
C LEU A 281 15.09 -5.70 -4.24
N ILE A 282 14.14 -6.55 -3.87
CA ILE A 282 12.77 -6.16 -3.53
C ILE A 282 12.59 -6.35 -2.03
N ALA A 283 12.18 -5.29 -1.32
CA ALA A 283 11.87 -5.36 0.10
C ALA A 283 10.45 -5.87 0.33
N PHE A 284 10.25 -6.50 1.48
CA PHE A 284 8.91 -6.82 1.98
C PHE A 284 8.87 -6.76 3.51
N ALA A 285 7.68 -6.57 4.06
CA ALA A 285 7.46 -6.57 5.49
C ALA A 285 7.16 -7.99 5.98
N TRP A 286 7.99 -8.50 6.91
CA TRP A 286 7.75 -9.77 7.58
C TRP A 286 7.14 -9.52 8.95
N PRO A 287 6.06 -10.21 9.35
CA PRO A 287 5.40 -9.96 10.63
C PRO A 287 6.28 -10.17 11.88
N GLY A 288 7.32 -11.02 11.81
CA GLY A 288 8.24 -11.29 12.91
C GLY A 288 7.58 -11.94 14.13
N ARG A 289 6.53 -12.74 13.91
CA ARG A 289 5.75 -13.43 14.96
C ARG A 289 5.84 -14.94 14.83
N ASP A 290 7.04 -15.42 14.57
CA ASP A 290 7.34 -16.86 14.42
C ASP A 290 7.30 -17.58 15.77
N ASP A 291 7.53 -16.85 16.89
CA ASP A 291 7.35 -17.36 18.24
C ASP A 291 5.87 -17.22 18.66
N PRO A 292 5.19 -18.34 19.04
CA PRO A 292 3.81 -18.30 19.51
C PRO A 292 3.57 -17.32 20.68
N ASP A 293 4.58 -17.08 21.51
CA ASP A 293 4.48 -16.15 22.63
C ASP A 293 4.28 -14.68 22.17
N THR A 294 4.62 -14.35 20.93
CA THR A 294 4.40 -13.02 20.33
C THR A 294 2.99 -12.83 19.80
N ALA A 295 2.20 -13.90 19.66
CA ALA A 295 0.90 -13.88 18.98
C ALA A 295 -0.12 -12.92 19.63
N ASP A 296 -0.09 -12.78 20.97
CA ASP A 296 -1.05 -11.98 21.73
C ASP A 296 -0.45 -10.65 22.24
N VAL A 297 0.72 -10.24 21.72
CA VAL A 297 1.41 -9.02 22.16
C VAL A 297 1.23 -7.89 21.16
N ILE A 298 0.66 -6.75 21.57
CA ILE A 298 0.77 -5.51 20.80
C ILE A 298 2.21 -5.00 20.92
N GLY A 299 2.87 -4.82 19.77
CA GLY A 299 4.27 -4.41 19.72
C GLY A 299 4.77 -4.20 18.29
N MET A 300 6.02 -3.77 18.16
CA MET A 300 6.73 -3.71 16.89
C MET A 300 7.60 -4.95 16.73
N PHE A 301 7.08 -5.94 16.03
CA PHE A 301 7.77 -7.19 15.70
C PHE A 301 8.13 -7.28 14.21
N MET A 302 7.45 -6.50 13.39
CA MET A 302 7.67 -6.49 11.96
C MET A 302 9.11 -6.11 11.61
N THR A 303 9.70 -6.87 10.71
CA THR A 303 11.02 -6.60 10.13
C THR A 303 10.89 -6.35 8.64
N THR A 304 11.86 -5.64 8.07
CA THR A 304 11.98 -5.52 6.61
C THR A 304 13.01 -6.54 6.15
N VAL A 305 12.61 -7.34 5.18
CA VAL A 305 13.43 -8.37 4.56
C VAL A 305 13.61 -8.03 3.08
N VAL A 306 14.72 -8.41 2.49
CA VAL A 306 14.95 -8.24 1.04
C VAL A 306 15.15 -9.60 0.40
N LEU A 307 14.56 -9.76 -0.79
CA LEU A 307 14.81 -10.88 -1.68
C LEU A 307 15.41 -10.38 -2.99
N ARG A 308 16.26 -11.21 -3.61
CA ARG A 308 16.84 -10.92 -4.91
C ARG A 308 16.07 -11.66 -5.98
N VAL A 309 15.67 -10.95 -7.04
CA VAL A 309 15.01 -11.51 -8.22
C VAL A 309 15.85 -11.18 -9.44
N THR A 310 16.19 -12.19 -10.22
CA THR A 310 16.91 -12.04 -11.49
C THR A 310 16.04 -12.56 -12.63
N LEU A 311 16.11 -11.92 -13.79
CA LEU A 311 15.42 -12.36 -15.00
C LEU A 311 16.41 -12.56 -16.13
N GLY A 312 16.48 -13.78 -16.65
CA GLY A 312 17.14 -14.10 -17.89
C GLY A 312 16.29 -13.74 -19.12
N PRO A 313 16.89 -13.66 -20.32
CA PRO A 313 16.17 -13.29 -21.54
C PRO A 313 15.11 -14.32 -21.97
N GLU A 314 15.29 -15.58 -21.62
CA GLU A 314 14.42 -16.71 -22.01
C GLU A 314 13.52 -17.19 -20.85
N ASP A 315 13.61 -16.57 -19.65
CA ASP A 315 12.84 -17.02 -18.49
C ASP A 315 11.34 -16.84 -18.73
N THR A 316 10.60 -17.92 -18.55
CA THR A 316 9.14 -17.94 -18.62
C THR A 316 8.54 -17.46 -17.29
N TRP A 317 7.20 -17.29 -17.26
CA TRP A 317 6.51 -17.00 -16.00
C TRP A 317 6.64 -18.14 -14.97
N HIS A 318 6.72 -19.39 -15.43
CA HIS A 318 6.99 -20.55 -14.56
C HIS A 318 8.38 -20.46 -13.91
N ASP A 319 9.40 -20.12 -14.71
CA ASP A 319 10.76 -19.95 -14.21
C ASP A 319 10.82 -18.81 -13.19
N LEU A 320 10.27 -17.62 -13.51
CA LEU A 320 10.23 -16.47 -12.62
C LEU A 320 9.50 -16.77 -11.30
N LEU A 321 8.34 -17.42 -11.34
CA LEU A 321 7.60 -17.80 -10.14
C LEU A 321 8.39 -18.81 -9.29
N GLY A 322 9.03 -19.78 -9.94
CA GLY A 322 9.90 -20.76 -9.27
C GLY A 322 11.07 -20.08 -8.55
N ASP A 323 11.74 -19.14 -9.21
CA ASP A 323 12.86 -18.37 -8.65
C ASP A 323 12.41 -17.47 -7.49
N VAL A 324 11.29 -16.75 -7.66
CA VAL A 324 10.70 -15.94 -6.59
C VAL A 324 10.33 -16.79 -5.38
N ARG A 325 9.81 -18.00 -5.59
CA ARG A 325 9.51 -18.94 -4.50
C ARG A 325 10.78 -19.35 -3.76
N VAL A 326 11.83 -19.71 -4.46
CA VAL A 326 13.12 -20.11 -3.85
C VAL A 326 13.72 -18.95 -3.06
N SER A 327 13.90 -17.79 -3.71
CA SER A 327 14.45 -16.58 -3.06
C SER A 327 13.59 -16.11 -1.88
N GLY A 328 12.26 -16.23 -2.00
CA GLY A 328 11.34 -15.91 -0.91
C GLY A 328 11.49 -16.84 0.29
N MET A 329 11.62 -18.14 0.06
CA MET A 329 11.84 -19.11 1.15
C MET A 329 13.18 -18.88 1.86
N GLU A 330 14.24 -18.58 1.13
CA GLU A 330 15.54 -18.22 1.72
C GLU A 330 15.43 -16.93 2.55
N ALA A 331 14.77 -15.91 2.01
CA ALA A 331 14.56 -14.64 2.70
C ALA A 331 13.71 -14.80 3.98
N PHE A 332 12.75 -15.73 4.00
CA PHE A 332 11.95 -16.04 5.20
C PHE A 332 12.78 -16.70 6.31
N VAL A 333 13.74 -17.53 5.96
CA VAL A 333 14.67 -18.13 6.96
C VAL A 333 15.49 -17.06 7.66
N ASP A 334 15.84 -16.00 6.94
CA ASP A 334 16.66 -14.89 7.45
C ASP A 334 15.84 -13.68 7.90
N SER A 335 14.54 -13.84 8.10
CA SER A 335 13.61 -12.73 8.41
C SER A 335 13.93 -11.99 9.71
N ASP A 336 14.67 -12.59 10.61
CA ASP A 336 15.13 -12.03 11.88
C ASP A 336 16.54 -11.39 11.81
N VAL A 337 17.20 -11.46 10.64
CA VAL A 337 18.51 -10.83 10.42
C VAL A 337 18.33 -9.32 10.24
N PRO A 338 19.07 -8.49 11.01
CA PRO A 338 18.89 -7.04 10.96
C PRO A 338 19.30 -6.45 9.60
N LEU A 339 18.34 -5.91 8.85
CA LEU A 339 18.56 -5.33 7.52
C LEU A 339 19.58 -4.18 7.54
N ASP A 340 19.61 -3.38 8.60
CA ASP A 340 20.58 -2.29 8.77
C ASP A 340 22.02 -2.79 8.87
N ALA A 341 22.25 -3.98 9.46
CA ALA A 341 23.56 -4.60 9.51
C ALA A 341 23.98 -5.17 8.14
N VAL A 342 23.03 -5.83 7.44
CA VAL A 342 23.25 -6.31 6.07
C VAL A 342 23.57 -5.15 5.14
N SER A 343 22.78 -4.08 5.21
CA SER A 343 22.99 -2.88 4.43
C SER A 343 24.34 -2.22 4.71
N ALA A 344 24.75 -2.12 5.97
CA ALA A 344 26.05 -1.54 6.33
C ALA A 344 27.22 -2.36 5.78
N ALA A 345 27.05 -3.68 5.67
CA ALA A 345 28.09 -4.57 5.15
C ALA A 345 28.14 -4.56 3.61
N LEU A 346 27.01 -4.44 2.93
CA LEU A 346 26.94 -4.40 1.47
C LEU A 346 27.27 -3.02 0.88
N ASN A 347 26.89 -1.95 1.57
CA ASN A 347 27.08 -0.57 1.10
C ASN A 347 27.62 0.30 2.24
N PRO A 348 28.96 0.31 2.46
CA PRO A 348 29.59 1.08 3.52
C PRO A 348 29.53 2.60 3.30
N ASP A 349 29.39 3.07 2.05
CA ASP A 349 29.37 4.50 1.67
C ASP A 349 27.95 5.08 1.74
N ARG A 350 27.35 5.07 2.90
CA ARG A 350 25.97 5.51 3.15
C ARG A 350 25.76 6.99 2.91
N ASN A 351 25.11 7.36 1.81
CA ASN A 351 24.58 8.71 1.58
C ASN A 351 23.08 8.74 1.23
N ALA A 352 22.36 7.63 1.32
CA ALA A 352 20.94 7.56 0.93
C ALA A 352 20.02 7.74 2.14
N LEU A 353 19.03 8.63 2.01
CA LEU A 353 17.95 8.87 2.97
C LEU A 353 16.96 7.69 3.07
N TRP A 354 16.87 6.86 2.04
CA TRP A 354 16.01 5.69 1.97
C TRP A 354 16.68 4.43 2.52
N PRO A 355 15.92 3.37 2.86
CA PRO A 355 16.51 2.08 3.20
C PRO A 355 17.49 1.68 2.10
N PRO A 356 18.76 1.50 2.40
CA PRO A 356 19.83 1.52 1.40
C PRO A 356 19.88 0.30 0.48
N LEU A 357 19.01 -0.67 0.62
CA LEU A 357 19.02 -1.88 -0.21
C LEU A 357 17.82 -1.99 -1.16
N SER A 358 16.72 -1.32 -0.88
CA SER A 358 15.57 -1.34 -1.80
C SER A 358 14.67 -0.13 -1.59
N PRO A 359 14.51 0.72 -2.61
CA PRO A 359 13.51 1.78 -2.63
C PRO A 359 12.10 1.24 -2.93
N VAL A 360 11.97 -0.06 -3.19
CA VAL A 360 10.71 -0.71 -3.60
C VAL A 360 10.32 -1.77 -2.59
N LEU A 361 9.06 -1.72 -2.19
CA LEU A 361 8.46 -2.68 -1.26
C LEU A 361 7.32 -3.43 -1.95
N VAL A 362 7.19 -4.74 -1.70
CA VAL A 362 5.95 -5.50 -1.95
C VAL A 362 5.39 -5.98 -0.62
N ASN A 363 4.11 -5.83 -0.42
CA ASN A 363 3.46 -6.34 0.79
C ASN A 363 2.14 -7.03 0.46
N LEU A 364 1.82 -8.06 1.24
CA LEU A 364 0.49 -8.64 1.22
C LEU A 364 -0.39 -7.83 2.17
N ASP A 365 -1.45 -7.23 1.63
CA ASP A 365 -2.46 -6.56 2.44
C ASP A 365 -3.61 -7.53 2.67
N GLU A 366 -3.81 -7.93 3.91
CA GLU A 366 -4.97 -8.74 4.27
C GLU A 366 -6.22 -7.88 4.17
N ALA A 367 -7.27 -8.39 3.51
CA ALA A 367 -8.55 -7.71 3.45
C ALA A 367 -9.01 -7.35 4.87
N PRO A 368 -9.36 -6.08 5.12
CA PRO A 368 -9.74 -5.65 6.45
C PRO A 368 -10.95 -6.46 6.91
N ARG A 369 -10.82 -7.16 8.04
CA ARG A 369 -11.97 -7.77 8.70
C ARG A 369 -12.94 -6.67 9.08
N SER A 370 -14.24 -6.91 8.92
CA SER A 370 -15.24 -5.98 9.42
C SER A 370 -15.09 -5.82 10.94
N VAL A 371 -15.21 -4.59 11.42
CA VAL A 371 -15.16 -4.26 12.85
C VAL A 371 -16.60 -4.13 13.34
N ASP A 372 -17.34 -5.24 13.43
CA ASP A 372 -18.75 -5.22 13.80
C ASP A 372 -18.94 -5.04 15.31
N LEU A 373 -19.52 -3.92 15.72
CA LEU A 373 -19.75 -3.63 17.15
C LEU A 373 -20.91 -4.46 17.71
N THR A 374 -22.06 -4.42 17.05
CA THR A 374 -23.27 -5.19 17.39
C THR A 374 -23.99 -5.60 16.11
N PRO A 375 -24.99 -6.53 16.17
CA PRO A 375 -25.88 -6.74 15.04
C PRO A 375 -26.55 -5.43 14.61
N GLY A 376 -26.31 -5.01 13.36
CA GLY A 376 -26.81 -3.75 12.81
C GLY A 376 -25.83 -2.57 12.87
N THR A 377 -24.64 -2.74 13.46
CA THR A 377 -23.57 -1.73 13.42
C THR A 377 -22.29 -2.35 12.87
N THR A 378 -21.99 -2.06 11.61
CA THR A 378 -20.83 -2.57 10.91
C THR A 378 -19.76 -1.48 10.80
N GLY A 379 -18.53 -1.79 11.20
CA GLY A 379 -17.37 -0.93 11.00
C GLY A 379 -16.51 -1.40 9.82
N ARG A 380 -16.06 -0.46 9.01
CA ARG A 380 -15.12 -0.70 7.92
C ARG A 380 -13.91 0.20 8.05
N LEU A 381 -12.75 -0.32 7.72
CA LEU A 381 -11.58 0.54 7.58
C LEU A 381 -11.85 1.53 6.44
N ARG A 382 -11.75 2.82 6.76
CA ARG A 382 -11.82 3.88 5.77
C ARG A 382 -10.45 3.99 5.12
N PRO A 383 -10.34 3.89 3.77
CA PRO A 383 -9.10 4.19 3.10
C PRO A 383 -8.63 5.59 3.46
N LEU A 384 -7.39 5.70 3.86
CA LEU A 384 -6.68 6.97 4.00
C LEU A 384 -5.65 6.97 2.89
N ASP A 385 -5.57 8.06 2.14
CA ASP A 385 -4.40 8.27 1.32
C ASP A 385 -3.19 8.27 2.26
N PRO A 386 -2.13 7.53 1.96
CA PRO A 386 -0.95 7.51 2.81
C PRO A 386 -0.46 8.94 2.99
N MET A 387 -0.45 9.39 4.25
CA MET A 387 -0.01 10.75 4.57
C MET A 387 1.47 10.95 4.21
N PHE A 388 2.28 9.94 4.53
CA PHE A 388 3.71 9.93 4.25
C PHE A 388 4.16 8.52 3.86
N VAL A 389 5.02 8.43 2.86
CA VAL A 389 5.56 7.16 2.34
C VAL A 389 7.04 7.02 2.65
N LYS A 390 7.46 5.79 2.89
CA LYS A 390 8.87 5.43 3.20
C LYS A 390 9.65 4.96 1.98
N TYR A 391 8.95 4.49 0.98
CA TYR A 391 9.51 3.86 -0.22
C TYR A 391 9.21 4.72 -1.44
N ASP A 392 10.07 4.64 -2.44
CA ASP A 392 9.80 5.27 -3.74
C ASP A 392 8.56 4.64 -4.37
N LEU A 393 8.37 3.33 -4.16
CA LEU A 393 7.18 2.61 -4.60
C LEU A 393 6.87 1.46 -3.63
N ALA A 394 5.66 1.43 -3.09
CA ALA A 394 5.18 0.29 -2.31
C ALA A 394 3.98 -0.34 -3.02
N VAL A 395 4.12 -1.63 -3.36
CA VAL A 395 3.08 -2.42 -4.02
C VAL A 395 2.37 -3.26 -2.98
N PHE A 396 1.06 -3.10 -2.87
CA PHE A 396 0.24 -3.93 -2.00
C PHE A 396 -0.59 -4.88 -2.84
N VAL A 397 -0.56 -6.13 -2.46
CA VAL A 397 -1.29 -7.23 -3.11
C VAL A 397 -2.38 -7.72 -2.18
N ARG A 398 -3.60 -7.85 -2.67
CA ARG A 398 -4.73 -8.32 -1.87
C ARG A 398 -5.66 -9.22 -2.68
N LEU A 399 -6.12 -10.30 -2.07
CA LEU A 399 -7.21 -11.10 -2.61
C LEU A 399 -8.52 -10.67 -1.94
N GLU A 400 -9.46 -10.19 -2.75
CA GLU A 400 -10.77 -9.72 -2.30
C GLU A 400 -11.87 -10.69 -2.75
N ASP A 401 -12.71 -11.11 -1.80
CA ASP A 401 -13.92 -11.84 -2.13
C ASP A 401 -15.04 -10.85 -2.48
N THR A 402 -15.50 -10.86 -3.72
CA THR A 402 -16.60 -10.02 -4.22
C THR A 402 -17.80 -10.87 -4.61
N PRO A 403 -19.00 -10.30 -4.77
CA PRO A 403 -20.18 -11.06 -5.17
C PRO A 403 -20.02 -11.83 -6.48
N ASP A 404 -19.20 -11.32 -7.41
CA ASP A 404 -18.94 -11.90 -8.73
C ASP A 404 -17.77 -12.88 -8.73
N GLY A 405 -17.07 -13.07 -7.61
CA GLY A 405 -15.93 -13.95 -7.45
C GLY A 405 -14.72 -13.27 -6.82
N ARG A 406 -13.62 -14.00 -6.70
CA ARG A 406 -12.39 -13.50 -6.09
C ARG A 406 -11.59 -12.63 -7.07
N ARG A 407 -11.11 -11.47 -6.60
CA ARG A 407 -10.30 -10.52 -7.37
C ARG A 407 -8.93 -10.34 -6.75
N LEU A 408 -7.89 -10.28 -7.58
CA LEU A 408 -6.56 -9.83 -7.16
C LEU A 408 -6.52 -8.30 -7.32
N ALA A 409 -6.49 -7.60 -6.20
CA ALA A 409 -6.33 -6.15 -6.14
C ALA A 409 -4.85 -5.80 -5.96
N LEU A 410 -4.42 -4.75 -6.65
CA LEU A 410 -3.07 -4.20 -6.61
C LEU A 410 -3.18 -2.72 -6.31
N SER A 411 -2.42 -2.21 -5.35
CA SER A 411 -2.27 -0.78 -5.13
C SER A 411 -0.81 -0.36 -5.05
N LEU A 412 -0.54 0.87 -5.45
CA LEU A 412 0.77 1.48 -5.45
C LEU A 412 0.73 2.73 -4.58
N ASP A 413 1.52 2.75 -3.50
CA ASP A 413 1.77 3.95 -2.73
C ASP A 413 3.09 4.58 -3.19
N TYR A 414 3.09 5.89 -3.40
CA TYR A 414 4.22 6.63 -3.95
C TYR A 414 4.25 8.08 -3.46
N PRO A 415 5.43 8.74 -3.41
CA PRO A 415 5.53 10.16 -3.04
C PRO A 415 5.13 11.05 -4.23
N VAL A 416 4.05 11.84 -4.06
CA VAL A 416 3.47 12.70 -5.13
C VAL A 416 4.35 13.87 -5.56
N ASN A 417 5.30 14.26 -4.73
CA ASN A 417 6.26 15.32 -5.05
C ASN A 417 7.53 14.78 -5.71
N VAL A 418 7.68 13.46 -5.81
CA VAL A 418 8.81 12.77 -6.47
C VAL A 418 8.40 12.24 -7.83
N PHE A 419 7.22 11.63 -7.94
CA PHE A 419 6.72 11.01 -9.17
C PHE A 419 5.42 11.67 -9.63
N ASP A 420 5.30 11.86 -10.94
CA ASP A 420 4.04 12.30 -11.54
C ASP A 420 2.98 11.20 -11.46
N THR A 421 1.75 11.58 -11.13
CA THR A 421 0.63 10.63 -10.99
C THR A 421 0.32 9.89 -12.28
N GLY A 422 0.49 10.54 -13.44
CA GLY A 422 0.28 9.93 -14.76
C GLY A 422 1.29 8.82 -15.03
N ASP A 423 2.58 9.08 -14.74
CA ASP A 423 3.64 8.08 -14.92
C ASP A 423 3.42 6.86 -14.00
N VAL A 424 2.99 7.08 -12.76
CA VAL A 424 2.66 5.99 -11.81
C VAL A 424 1.42 5.23 -12.26
N GLN A 425 0.42 5.91 -12.83
CA GLN A 425 -0.76 5.25 -13.39
C GLN A 425 -0.39 4.36 -14.59
N ASP A 426 0.53 4.81 -15.45
CA ASP A 426 1.03 4.01 -16.58
C ASP A 426 1.81 2.79 -16.08
N PHE A 427 2.59 2.94 -15.01
CA PHE A 427 3.27 1.81 -14.37
C PHE A 427 2.28 0.81 -13.77
N LEU A 428 1.20 1.28 -13.12
CA LEU A 428 0.14 0.41 -12.61
C LEU A 428 -0.58 -0.34 -13.75
N ASN A 429 -0.80 0.32 -14.89
CA ASN A 429 -1.33 -0.31 -16.09
C ASN A 429 -0.37 -1.39 -16.63
N ALA A 430 0.93 -1.12 -16.65
CA ALA A 430 1.94 -2.11 -17.05
C ALA A 430 1.95 -3.33 -16.09
N LEU A 431 1.79 -3.11 -14.79
CA LEU A 431 1.67 -4.18 -13.79
C LEU A 431 0.42 -5.06 -14.06
N ARG A 432 -0.71 -4.43 -14.39
CA ARG A 432 -1.94 -5.14 -14.78
C ARG A 432 -1.75 -5.93 -16.08
N HIS A 433 -1.02 -5.40 -17.07
CA HIS A 433 -0.68 -6.12 -18.29
C HIS A 433 0.21 -7.33 -18.02
N SER A 434 1.21 -7.20 -17.14
CA SER A 434 2.03 -8.34 -16.71
C SER A 434 1.18 -9.46 -16.09
N ALA A 435 0.17 -9.10 -15.30
CA ALA A 435 -0.76 -10.09 -14.74
C ALA A 435 -1.65 -10.76 -15.80
N ALA A 436 -2.08 -10.03 -16.83
CA ALA A 436 -2.84 -10.58 -17.94
C ALA A 436 -1.98 -11.54 -18.81
N ASP A 437 -0.70 -11.22 -19.00
CA ASP A 437 0.25 -12.08 -19.69
C ASP A 437 0.51 -13.37 -18.92
N LEU A 438 0.79 -13.27 -17.62
CA LEU A 438 0.90 -14.44 -16.73
C LEU A 438 -0.34 -15.34 -16.82
N ALA A 439 -1.55 -14.75 -16.86
CA ALA A 439 -2.80 -15.48 -16.96
C ALA A 439 -3.01 -16.19 -18.30
N THR A 440 -2.41 -15.68 -19.37
CA THR A 440 -2.74 -16.10 -20.75
C THR A 440 -1.59 -16.87 -21.40
N PHE A 441 -0.36 -16.50 -21.10
CA PHE A 441 0.85 -17.01 -21.76
C PHE A 441 1.96 -17.40 -20.75
N PRO A 442 1.68 -18.27 -19.76
CA PRO A 442 2.64 -18.58 -18.72
C PRO A 442 3.93 -19.25 -19.22
N GLU A 443 3.88 -19.89 -20.40
CA GLU A 443 5.01 -20.59 -21.06
C GLU A 443 5.89 -19.64 -21.89
N ASN A 444 5.45 -18.40 -22.13
CA ASN A 444 6.22 -17.45 -22.94
C ASN A 444 7.31 -16.79 -22.09
N PRO A 445 8.46 -16.43 -22.69
CA PRO A 445 9.47 -15.62 -22.02
C PRO A 445 8.87 -14.32 -21.47
N VAL A 446 9.17 -14.02 -20.21
CA VAL A 446 8.65 -12.82 -19.54
C VAL A 446 9.07 -11.54 -20.26
N LEU A 447 10.27 -11.51 -20.85
CA LEU A 447 10.82 -10.31 -21.50
C LEU A 447 10.42 -10.18 -22.98
N GLU A 448 9.92 -11.24 -23.59
CA GLU A 448 9.19 -11.07 -24.84
C GLU A 448 7.90 -10.34 -24.50
N GLU A 449 7.67 -9.16 -25.08
CA GLU A 449 6.29 -8.71 -25.18
C GLU A 449 5.55 -9.90 -25.80
N SER A 450 4.62 -10.51 -25.02
CA SER A 450 3.69 -11.44 -25.63
C SER A 450 3.16 -10.67 -26.82
N VAL A 451 3.55 -11.12 -28.01
CA VAL A 451 2.96 -10.60 -29.22
C VAL A 451 1.50 -10.93 -29.02
N ARG A 452 0.74 -9.96 -28.50
CA ARG A 452 -0.72 -9.98 -28.74
C ARG A 452 -0.75 -10.38 -30.20
N PRO A 453 -1.54 -11.43 -30.62
CA PRO A 453 -1.64 -11.69 -32.02
C PRO A 453 -1.78 -10.31 -32.61
N THR A 454 -0.71 -9.80 -33.16
CA THR A 454 -0.72 -8.52 -33.84
C THR A 454 -1.93 -8.69 -34.69
N ALA A 455 -2.97 -7.97 -34.33
CA ALA A 455 -4.04 -7.79 -35.31
C ALA A 455 -3.22 -7.49 -36.53
N THR A 456 -3.06 -8.45 -37.40
CA THR A 456 -2.21 -8.48 -38.59
C THR A 456 -2.28 -7.07 -39.08
N ALA A 457 -1.15 -6.32 -39.11
CA ALA A 457 -1.18 -4.86 -39.19
C ALA A 457 -2.32 -4.52 -40.11
N VAL A 458 -3.46 -4.10 -39.51
CA VAL A 458 -4.71 -4.03 -40.25
C VAL A 458 -4.41 -2.99 -41.28
N ASP A 459 -4.46 -3.36 -42.54
CA ASP A 459 -4.25 -2.40 -43.62
C ASP A 459 -5.34 -1.33 -43.47
N LEU A 460 -4.98 -0.26 -42.75
CA LEU A 460 -5.91 0.84 -42.49
C LEU A 460 -6.28 1.62 -43.76
N ASP A 461 -5.66 1.29 -44.91
CA ASP A 461 -6.06 1.78 -46.21
C ASP A 461 -7.18 0.94 -46.81
N ASP A 462 -7.36 -0.33 -46.35
CA ASP A 462 -8.49 -1.18 -46.72
C ASP A 462 -9.75 -0.86 -45.85
N PRO A 463 -10.84 -0.35 -46.46
CA PRO A 463 -12.09 -0.06 -45.76
C PRO A 463 -12.71 -1.28 -45.05
N ALA A 464 -12.60 -2.47 -45.64
CA ALA A 464 -13.17 -3.68 -45.05
C ALA A 464 -12.40 -4.12 -43.81
N ALA A 465 -11.08 -3.99 -43.82
CA ALA A 465 -10.21 -4.29 -42.70
C ALA A 465 -10.44 -3.33 -41.55
N ARG A 466 -10.64 -2.03 -41.80
CA ARG A 466 -11.02 -1.03 -40.77
C ARG A 466 -12.35 -1.35 -40.13
N LEU A 467 -13.38 -1.67 -40.91
CA LEU A 467 -14.70 -2.03 -40.38
C LEU A 467 -14.63 -3.24 -39.46
N GLU A 468 -13.91 -4.28 -39.86
CA GLU A 468 -13.76 -5.47 -39.03
C GLU A 468 -12.94 -5.19 -37.77
N LEU A 469 -11.92 -4.34 -37.83
CA LEU A 469 -11.17 -3.90 -36.65
C LEU A 469 -12.08 -3.22 -35.63
N VAL A 470 -12.86 -2.23 -36.04
CA VAL A 470 -13.77 -1.51 -35.16
C VAL A 470 -14.84 -2.46 -34.59
N ARG A 471 -15.41 -3.34 -35.44
CA ARG A 471 -16.41 -4.32 -35.02
C ARG A 471 -15.84 -5.31 -34.03
N SER A 472 -14.60 -5.78 -34.18
CA SER A 472 -13.95 -6.69 -33.27
C SER A 472 -13.73 -6.05 -31.88
N ILE A 473 -13.35 -4.76 -31.85
CA ILE A 473 -13.20 -3.99 -30.60
C ILE A 473 -14.56 -3.81 -29.91
N TRP A 474 -15.64 -3.53 -30.65
CA TRP A 474 -16.98 -3.43 -30.07
C TRP A 474 -17.46 -4.77 -29.50
N ARG A 475 -17.23 -5.90 -30.19
CA ARG A 475 -17.55 -7.24 -29.67
C ARG A 475 -16.85 -7.51 -28.34
N GLU A 476 -15.58 -7.16 -28.27
CA GLU A 476 -14.79 -7.31 -27.03
C GLU A 476 -15.37 -6.47 -25.89
N ILE A 477 -15.71 -5.20 -26.16
CA ILE A 477 -16.18 -4.24 -25.14
C ILE A 477 -17.61 -4.51 -24.71
N LEU A 478 -18.52 -4.81 -25.66
CA LEU A 478 -19.95 -5.00 -25.40
C LEU A 478 -20.31 -6.45 -25.03
N GLY A 479 -19.39 -7.40 -25.26
CA GLY A 479 -19.65 -8.82 -25.04
C GLY A 479 -20.74 -9.39 -25.97
N ALA A 480 -20.91 -8.81 -27.17
CA ALA A 480 -21.95 -9.16 -28.13
C ALA A 480 -21.34 -9.68 -29.43
N ASP A 481 -21.80 -10.83 -29.95
CA ASP A 481 -21.25 -11.44 -31.17
C ASP A 481 -21.77 -10.79 -32.46
N ASP A 482 -22.97 -10.23 -32.45
CA ASP A 482 -23.62 -9.63 -33.62
C ASP A 482 -23.72 -8.11 -33.45
N ILE A 483 -22.83 -7.39 -34.15
CA ILE A 483 -22.73 -5.94 -34.15
C ILE A 483 -23.02 -5.40 -35.54
N ALA A 484 -24.11 -4.64 -35.67
CA ALA A 484 -24.46 -3.98 -36.92
C ALA A 484 -23.65 -2.68 -37.10
N ASP A 485 -23.24 -2.40 -38.36
CA ASP A 485 -22.32 -1.32 -38.69
C ASP A 485 -22.92 0.09 -38.60
N ASP A 486 -24.24 0.19 -38.64
CA ASP A 486 -25.03 1.42 -38.71
C ASP A 486 -25.77 1.76 -37.39
N ILE A 487 -25.71 0.89 -36.39
CA ILE A 487 -26.30 1.13 -35.08
C ILE A 487 -25.30 1.88 -34.17
N SER A 488 -25.83 2.79 -33.36
CA SER A 488 -25.03 3.57 -32.42
C SER A 488 -24.45 2.67 -31.30
N PHE A 489 -23.23 2.99 -30.84
CA PHE A 489 -22.57 2.35 -29.70
C PHE A 489 -23.47 2.29 -28.46
N PHE A 490 -24.22 3.38 -28.22
CA PHE A 490 -25.13 3.47 -27.08
C PHE A 490 -26.39 2.60 -27.26
N GLU A 491 -26.90 2.48 -28.48
CA GLU A 491 -28.05 1.59 -28.79
C GLU A 491 -27.63 0.12 -28.74
N SER A 492 -26.36 -0.19 -28.97
CA SER A 492 -25.77 -1.53 -28.86
C SER A 492 -25.44 -1.93 -27.41
N GLY A 493 -25.77 -1.10 -26.41
CA GLY A 493 -25.55 -1.37 -25.00
C GLY A 493 -24.28 -0.71 -24.40
N GLY A 494 -23.62 0.15 -25.15
CA GLY A 494 -22.50 0.95 -24.65
C GLY A 494 -22.96 2.09 -23.77
N ASP A 495 -22.16 2.43 -22.79
CA ASP A 495 -22.35 3.59 -21.89
C ASP A 495 -21.12 4.51 -21.90
N SER A 496 -21.16 5.58 -21.10
CA SER A 496 -20.07 6.57 -21.05
C SER A 496 -18.75 5.99 -20.54
N LEU A 497 -18.78 4.94 -19.71
CA LEU A 497 -17.59 4.28 -19.18
C LEU A 497 -16.96 3.38 -20.27
N LEU A 498 -17.79 2.59 -20.94
CA LEU A 498 -17.36 1.75 -22.06
C LEU A 498 -16.88 2.59 -23.25
N LEU A 499 -17.39 3.82 -23.42
CA LEU A 499 -16.93 4.74 -24.44
C LEU A 499 -15.47 5.18 -24.20
N VAL A 500 -15.06 5.40 -22.97
CA VAL A 500 -13.65 5.73 -22.63
C VAL A 500 -12.74 4.57 -23.01
N LEU A 501 -13.16 3.34 -22.70
CA LEU A 501 -12.41 2.14 -23.08
C LEU A 501 -12.34 1.98 -24.62
N LEU A 502 -13.41 2.32 -25.33
CA LEU A 502 -13.47 2.30 -26.79
C LEU A 502 -12.48 3.30 -27.41
N VAL A 503 -12.40 4.52 -26.86
CA VAL A 503 -11.42 5.55 -27.28
C VAL A 503 -10.00 5.00 -27.18
N GLU A 504 -9.66 4.43 -26.02
CA GLU A 504 -8.33 3.87 -25.75
C GLU A 504 -8.01 2.73 -26.72
N ARG A 505 -8.95 1.78 -26.92
CA ARG A 505 -8.74 0.62 -27.78
C ARG A 505 -8.61 1.00 -29.25
N LEU A 506 -9.43 1.93 -29.73
CA LEU A 506 -9.34 2.42 -31.10
C LEU A 506 -8.03 3.18 -31.34
N GLY A 507 -7.58 3.99 -30.39
CA GLY A 507 -6.30 4.69 -30.45
C GLY A 507 -5.13 3.72 -30.53
N GLN A 508 -5.09 2.71 -29.65
CA GLN A 508 -4.05 1.69 -29.61
C GLN A 508 -4.02 0.84 -30.89
N ALA A 509 -5.18 0.39 -31.38
CA ALA A 509 -5.27 -0.49 -32.53
C ALA A 509 -4.99 0.21 -33.85
N SER A 510 -5.33 1.50 -33.96
CA SER A 510 -5.09 2.30 -35.17
C SER A 510 -3.77 3.07 -35.18
N GLY A 511 -3.10 3.20 -34.00
CA GLY A 511 -1.93 4.06 -33.85
C GLY A 511 -2.23 5.55 -34.00
N ARG A 512 -3.50 5.98 -33.85
CA ARG A 512 -3.97 7.35 -34.07
C ARG A 512 -4.55 7.96 -32.82
N GLU A 513 -4.44 9.28 -32.68
CA GLU A 513 -5.10 10.00 -31.59
C GLU A 513 -6.62 10.03 -31.83
N VAL A 514 -7.39 9.30 -31.03
CA VAL A 514 -8.85 9.28 -31.03
C VAL A 514 -9.35 9.99 -29.77
N ARG A 515 -10.26 10.95 -29.92
CA ARG A 515 -10.80 11.70 -28.78
C ARG A 515 -12.24 11.29 -28.52
N THR A 516 -12.65 11.32 -27.26
CA THR A 516 -14.02 10.99 -26.84
C THR A 516 -15.08 11.77 -27.64
N MET A 517 -14.83 13.05 -27.95
CA MET A 517 -15.76 13.87 -28.74
C MET A 517 -15.89 13.42 -30.19
N ASP A 518 -14.88 12.78 -30.74
CA ASP A 518 -14.91 12.27 -32.11
C ASP A 518 -15.82 11.03 -32.21
N LEU A 519 -15.83 10.18 -31.17
CA LEU A 519 -16.74 9.03 -31.08
C LEU A 519 -18.21 9.45 -30.86
N PHE A 520 -18.45 10.54 -30.14
CA PHE A 520 -19.81 11.09 -30.05
C PHE A 520 -20.34 11.59 -31.40
N ARG A 521 -19.45 12.11 -32.27
CA ARG A 521 -19.80 12.56 -33.62
C ARG A 521 -19.92 11.41 -34.61
N SER A 522 -19.22 10.32 -34.36
CA SER A 522 -19.20 9.12 -35.16
C SER A 522 -19.56 7.90 -34.29
N PRO A 523 -20.83 7.76 -33.87
CA PRO A 523 -21.21 6.79 -32.85
C PRO A 523 -21.39 5.36 -33.40
N THR A 524 -21.20 5.09 -34.69
CA THR A 524 -21.41 3.79 -35.34
C THR A 524 -20.09 3.14 -35.72
N VAL A 525 -20.08 1.81 -35.97
CA VAL A 525 -18.91 1.07 -36.43
C VAL A 525 -18.37 1.67 -37.75
N SER A 526 -19.26 1.97 -38.70
CA SER A 526 -18.88 2.60 -39.99
C SER A 526 -18.26 3.99 -39.78
N GLY A 527 -18.88 4.84 -38.95
CA GLY A 527 -18.37 6.18 -38.68
C GLY A 527 -17.01 6.18 -38.00
N GLN A 528 -16.77 5.23 -37.09
CA GLN A 528 -15.47 5.08 -36.42
C GLN A 528 -14.41 4.46 -37.35
N ALA A 529 -14.78 3.57 -38.26
CA ALA A 529 -13.88 3.06 -39.30
C ALA A 529 -13.43 4.19 -40.23
N ASP A 530 -14.30 5.14 -40.54
CA ASP A 530 -13.95 6.32 -41.35
C ASP A 530 -13.10 7.32 -40.53
N LEU A 531 -13.34 7.46 -39.23
CA LEU A 531 -12.55 8.29 -38.31
C LEU A 531 -11.08 7.85 -38.28
N ILE A 532 -10.82 6.54 -38.22
CA ILE A 532 -9.46 5.99 -38.22
C ILE A 532 -8.84 5.93 -39.62
N ALA A 533 -9.58 6.20 -40.69
CA ALA A 533 -9.09 6.31 -42.08
C ALA A 533 -8.48 7.67 -42.38
N ALA A 534 -8.99 8.76 -41.78
CA ALA A 534 -8.56 10.11 -42.10
C ALA A 534 -7.08 10.31 -41.72
N ALA A 535 -6.25 10.65 -42.71
CA ALA A 535 -4.87 11.05 -42.45
C ALA A 535 -4.87 12.27 -41.53
N ALA A 536 -4.08 12.25 -40.46
CA ALA A 536 -3.87 13.41 -39.62
C ALA A 536 -3.23 14.52 -40.48
N GLU A 537 -3.99 15.57 -40.83
CA GLU A 537 -3.34 16.84 -41.13
C GLU A 537 -2.55 17.23 -39.87
N PRO A 538 -1.27 17.63 -39.99
CA PRO A 538 -0.52 18.10 -38.85
C PRO A 538 -1.25 19.34 -38.31
N ALA A 539 -1.97 19.17 -37.21
CA ALA A 539 -2.57 20.28 -36.49
C ALA A 539 -1.45 21.24 -36.13
N ALA A 540 -1.53 22.45 -36.65
CA ALA A 540 -0.69 23.56 -36.25
C ALA A 540 -0.72 23.63 -34.72
N ALA A 541 0.45 23.53 -34.10
CA ALA A 541 0.60 23.61 -32.66
C ALA A 541 -0.14 24.85 -32.16
N PRO A 542 -1.10 24.74 -31.23
CA PRO A 542 -1.67 25.89 -30.59
C PRO A 542 -0.54 26.53 -29.80
N ALA A 543 -0.24 27.79 -30.14
CA ALA A 543 0.68 28.62 -29.37
C ALA A 543 0.28 28.55 -27.89
N ALA A 544 1.25 28.25 -27.06
CA ALA A 544 1.11 28.09 -25.62
C ALA A 544 0.33 29.25 -25.02
N ALA A 545 -0.88 29.00 -24.56
CA ALA A 545 -1.59 29.88 -23.65
C ALA A 545 -1.03 29.64 -22.22
N ALA A 546 0.16 30.17 -21.97
CA ALA A 546 0.80 30.25 -20.66
C ALA A 546 0.14 31.31 -19.76
N GLY A 547 -1.17 31.50 -19.86
CA GLY A 547 -1.92 32.54 -19.16
C GLY A 547 -2.97 32.04 -18.16
N ASP A 548 -3.48 30.83 -18.33
CA ASP A 548 -4.70 30.40 -17.62
C ASP A 548 -4.46 29.79 -16.24
N ARG A 549 -3.31 29.21 -15.98
CA ARG A 549 -3.01 28.61 -14.67
C ARG A 549 -2.71 29.66 -13.60
N ALA A 550 -2.13 30.79 -13.99
CA ALA A 550 -1.89 31.93 -13.08
C ALA A 550 -3.20 32.69 -12.76
N ALA A 551 -4.12 32.73 -13.70
CA ALA A 551 -5.44 33.33 -13.49
C ALA A 551 -6.33 32.49 -12.57
N LEU A 552 -6.30 31.18 -12.66
CA LEU A 552 -7.02 30.27 -11.77
C LEU A 552 -6.47 30.29 -10.34
N LEU A 553 -5.15 30.40 -10.17
CA LEU A 553 -4.51 30.55 -8.85
C LEU A 553 -4.74 31.94 -8.24
N ALA A 554 -4.89 32.99 -9.05
CA ALA A 554 -5.25 34.32 -8.57
C ALA A 554 -6.73 34.41 -8.15
N ALA A 555 -7.63 33.71 -8.86
CA ALA A 555 -9.05 33.65 -8.52
C ALA A 555 -9.33 32.87 -7.23
N ALA A 556 -8.57 31.81 -6.97
CA ALA A 556 -8.67 31.02 -5.72
C ALA A 556 -8.15 31.79 -4.49
N ARG A 557 -7.24 32.77 -4.68
CA ARG A 557 -6.75 33.63 -3.59
C ARG A 557 -7.65 34.80 -3.26
N THR A 558 -8.56 35.20 -4.15
CA THR A 558 -9.47 36.34 -3.95
C THR A 558 -10.81 35.94 -3.33
N GLN A 559 -11.17 34.66 -3.27
CA GLN A 559 -12.40 34.18 -2.62
C GLN A 559 -12.23 33.81 -1.13
N GLY A 560 -11.01 33.78 -0.61
CA GLY A 560 -10.72 33.53 0.82
C GLY A 560 -10.62 34.79 1.70
N GLY A 561 -10.92 35.97 1.19
CA GLY A 561 -10.68 37.27 1.84
C GLY A 561 -11.87 38.17 2.08
N ALA A 562 -13.10 37.67 2.21
CA ALA A 562 -14.26 38.50 2.56
C ALA A 562 -15.35 37.72 3.27
N ALA A 563 -15.16 37.47 4.55
CA ALA A 563 -16.26 37.46 5.55
C ALA A 563 -15.64 37.55 6.95
N ARG A 564 -15.83 38.68 7.57
CA ARG A 564 -15.60 38.91 9.01
C ARG A 564 -16.71 38.25 9.80
#